data_b563e2e7d07ab25eaeb5d614e83de7dc
#
_entry.id   b563e2e7d07ab25eaeb5d614e83de7dc
#
_cell.length_a   1.000
_cell.length_b   1.000
_cell.length_c   1.000
_cell.angle_alpha   90.00
_cell.angle_beta   90.00
_cell.angle_gamma   90.00
#
_symmetry.space_group_name_H-M   'P 1'
#
loop_
_entity.id
_entity.type
_entity.pdbx_description
1 polymer ?
#
loop_
_entity_poly.entity_id
_entity_poly.type
_entity_poly.pdbx_seq_one_letter_code
_entity_poly.pdbx_strand_id
1 'polypeptide(L)'
;MKTAILKSTCIALLMGNMFSCDVLDVEPLDSYTEDGIFTDANLTESYVTMNYTKPRNGWSRSSLRFVCDESMENFNWASAWSINTGGLAPDQLGGLDIWSDYYANIKNCNIFFSNMDKVETIDEPRRSWLIGEATFFRAYYYMELVNNYGGVPLITRLFELDDPEMMIKRNTYEDCVDFIVSEFQKASELLPEKFAGENFGRVTKGAALAMKSRMLLYAASPLWNPANDKSKWEAAAKAAEEVMKLGY
;
A
#
# COMPACT_ATOMS: atom_id res chain seq x y z
N MET A 1 14.77 -71.26 -0.10
CA MET A 1 13.70 -70.69 -0.93
C MET A 1 12.80 -69.68 -0.14
N LYS A 2 12.26 -70.04 1.02
CA LYS A 2 11.33 -69.10 1.77
C LYS A 2 11.96 -67.79 2.17
N THR A 3 13.23 -67.72 2.58
CA THR A 3 13.95 -66.52 2.96
C THR A 3 14.29 -65.55 1.81
N ALA A 4 14.49 -66.10 0.59
CA ALA A 4 14.74 -65.28 -0.60
C ALA A 4 13.46 -64.63 -1.10
N ILE A 5 12.32 -65.30 -1.01
CA ILE A 5 11.00 -64.76 -1.36
C ILE A 5 10.61 -63.60 -0.40
N LEU A 6 10.85 -63.81 0.90
CA LEU A 6 10.54 -62.78 1.91
C LEU A 6 11.37 -61.50 1.71
N LYS A 7 12.66 -61.65 1.38
CA LYS A 7 13.52 -60.48 1.08
C LYS A 7 13.10 -59.76 -0.21
N SER A 8 12.71 -60.49 -1.24
CA SER A 8 12.23 -59.92 -2.51
C SER A 8 10.91 -59.15 -2.33
N THR A 9 10.00 -59.69 -1.50
CA THR A 9 8.72 -59.00 -1.20
C THR A 9 8.91 -57.72 -0.38
N CYS A 10 9.83 -57.70 0.60
CA CYS A 10 10.16 -56.51 1.36
C CYS A 10 10.79 -55.40 0.48
N ILE A 11 11.64 -55.76 -0.46
CA ILE A 11 12.27 -54.81 -1.40
C ILE A 11 11.23 -54.23 -2.36
N ALA A 12 10.30 -55.03 -2.86
CA ALA A 12 9.21 -54.56 -3.72
C ALA A 12 8.24 -53.62 -2.99
N LEU A 13 7.93 -53.85 -1.70
CA LEU A 13 7.12 -52.97 -0.86
C LEU A 13 7.83 -51.63 -0.53
N LEU A 14 9.15 -51.65 -0.37
CA LEU A 14 9.94 -50.43 -0.15
C LEU A 14 10.06 -49.57 -1.41
N MET A 15 10.15 -50.15 -2.59
CA MET A 15 10.18 -49.42 -3.87
C MET A 15 8.82 -48.81 -4.26
N GLY A 16 7.72 -49.39 -3.81
CA GLY A 16 6.36 -48.87 -4.07
C GLY A 16 6.05 -47.54 -3.39
N ASN A 17 6.79 -47.15 -2.33
CA ASN A 17 6.58 -45.92 -1.61
C ASN A 17 7.37 -44.70 -2.16
N MET A 18 8.19 -44.89 -3.19
CA MET A 18 9.00 -43.81 -3.77
C MET A 18 8.24 -42.95 -4.79
N PHE A 19 7.02 -43.29 -5.18
CA PHE A 19 6.21 -42.56 -6.15
C PHE A 19 5.11 -41.70 -5.50
N SER A 20 5.15 -41.48 -4.19
CA SER A 20 4.10 -40.78 -3.45
C SER A 20 4.31 -39.27 -3.30
N CYS A 21 5.31 -38.68 -3.93
CA CYS A 21 5.61 -37.24 -3.71
C CYS A 21 4.77 -36.29 -4.55
N ASP A 22 4.11 -36.72 -5.63
CA ASP A 22 3.36 -35.85 -6.53
C ASP A 22 1.91 -35.53 -6.05
N VAL A 23 1.40 -36.28 -5.06
CA VAL A 23 0.01 -36.14 -4.60
C VAL A 23 -0.16 -34.98 -3.60
N LEU A 24 0.93 -34.43 -3.08
CA LEU A 24 0.92 -33.33 -2.10
C LEU A 24 1.09 -31.91 -2.72
N ASP A 25 1.51 -31.86 -3.97
CA ASP A 25 1.63 -30.62 -4.74
C ASP A 25 0.30 -30.29 -5.45
N VAL A 26 -0.76 -30.17 -4.68
CA VAL A 26 -2.05 -29.70 -5.20
C VAL A 26 -1.99 -28.20 -5.33
N GLU A 27 -1.89 -27.68 -6.54
CA GLU A 27 -2.11 -26.26 -6.78
C GLU A 27 -3.54 -25.90 -6.30
N PRO A 28 -3.70 -24.89 -5.44
CA PRO A 28 -5.01 -24.47 -5.00
C PRO A 28 -5.83 -23.99 -6.19
N LEU A 29 -6.94 -24.66 -6.49
CA LEU A 29 -7.84 -24.33 -7.61
C LEU A 29 -8.76 -23.15 -7.31
N ASP A 30 -8.79 -22.69 -6.06
CA ASP A 30 -9.66 -21.63 -5.53
C ASP A 30 -8.92 -20.32 -5.24
N SER A 31 -7.61 -20.29 -5.42
CA SER A 31 -6.77 -19.11 -5.20
C SER A 31 -5.69 -18.98 -6.29
N TYR A 32 -5.42 -17.73 -6.69
CA TYR A 32 -4.31 -17.45 -7.59
C TYR A 32 -3.00 -17.41 -6.81
N THR A 33 -1.98 -18.08 -7.36
CA THR A 33 -0.61 -17.92 -6.86
C THR A 33 -0.06 -16.53 -7.25
N GLU A 34 0.95 -16.03 -6.55
CA GLU A 34 1.59 -14.77 -6.91
C GLU A 34 2.09 -14.77 -8.35
N ASP A 35 2.77 -15.83 -8.78
CA ASP A 35 3.23 -15.97 -10.17
C ASP A 35 2.06 -15.99 -11.16
N GLY A 36 0.94 -16.64 -10.83
CA GLY A 36 -0.27 -16.64 -11.66
C GLY A 36 -0.88 -15.26 -11.85
N ILE A 37 -0.84 -14.41 -10.82
CA ILE A 37 -1.33 -13.02 -10.91
C ILE A 37 -0.48 -12.19 -11.88
N PHE A 38 0.84 -12.31 -11.81
CA PHE A 38 1.77 -11.47 -12.57
C PHE A 38 2.17 -12.04 -13.94
N THR A 39 1.48 -13.06 -14.42
CA THR A 39 1.56 -13.54 -15.82
C THR A 39 0.38 -13.07 -16.67
N ASP A 40 -0.71 -12.62 -16.06
CA ASP A 40 -1.91 -12.13 -16.75
C ASP A 40 -2.14 -10.64 -16.48
N ALA A 41 -2.30 -9.85 -17.56
CA ALA A 41 -2.49 -8.40 -17.46
C ALA A 41 -3.77 -8.01 -16.71
N ASN A 42 -4.87 -8.79 -16.79
CA ASN A 42 -6.13 -8.46 -16.13
C ASN A 42 -6.08 -8.80 -14.64
N LEU A 43 -5.42 -9.89 -14.29
CA LEU A 43 -5.19 -10.24 -12.88
C LEU A 43 -4.25 -9.22 -12.23
N THR A 44 -3.20 -8.81 -12.92
CA THR A 44 -2.28 -7.75 -12.45
C THR A 44 -3.02 -6.41 -12.25
N GLU A 45 -3.88 -6.01 -13.18
CA GLU A 45 -4.70 -4.82 -13.02
C GLU A 45 -5.67 -4.94 -11.84
N SER A 46 -6.31 -6.10 -11.70
CA SER A 46 -7.20 -6.38 -10.56
C SER A 46 -6.46 -6.27 -9.22
N TYR A 47 -5.20 -6.74 -9.18
CA TYR A 47 -4.34 -6.63 -8.02
C TYR A 47 -4.06 -5.16 -7.63
N VAL A 48 -3.74 -4.30 -8.61
CA VAL A 48 -3.56 -2.87 -8.37
C VAL A 48 -4.88 -2.21 -7.96
N THR A 49 -5.99 -2.58 -8.62
CA THR A 49 -7.32 -2.02 -8.36
C THR A 49 -7.82 -2.29 -6.93
N MET A 50 -7.38 -3.35 -6.26
CA MET A 50 -7.69 -3.59 -4.85
C MET A 50 -7.29 -2.42 -3.93
N ASN A 51 -6.29 -1.63 -4.30
CA ASN A 51 -5.87 -0.47 -3.53
C ASN A 51 -6.97 0.60 -3.40
N TYR A 52 -7.92 0.68 -4.33
CA TYR A 52 -9.03 1.64 -4.25
C TYR A 52 -10.00 1.37 -3.09
N THR A 53 -10.00 0.17 -2.54
CA THR A 53 -10.83 -0.19 -1.38
C THR A 53 -10.21 0.15 -0.03
N LYS A 54 -8.93 0.54 0.00
CA LYS A 54 -8.13 0.71 1.22
C LYS A 54 -8.10 2.12 1.80
N PRO A 55 -8.21 3.22 1.01
CA PRO A 55 -8.26 4.55 1.58
C PRO A 55 -9.41 4.72 2.56
N ARG A 56 -9.16 5.48 3.62
CA ARG A 56 -10.22 5.83 4.57
C ARG A 56 -11.36 6.55 3.84
N ASN A 57 -12.56 6.09 4.06
CA ASN A 57 -13.76 6.76 3.55
C ASN A 57 -14.50 7.48 4.69
N GLY A 58 -15.20 8.56 4.38
CA GLY A 58 -15.96 9.34 5.35
C GLY A 58 -17.22 8.65 5.88
N TRP A 59 -17.54 7.44 5.42
CA TRP A 59 -18.78 6.73 5.75
C TRP A 59 -18.59 5.59 6.76
N SER A 60 -17.34 5.18 7.04
CA SER A 60 -17.08 4.14 8.03
C SER A 60 -17.30 4.66 9.46
N ARG A 61 -17.61 3.76 10.39
CA ARG A 61 -17.74 4.09 11.82
C ARG A 61 -16.43 4.55 12.48
N SER A 62 -15.30 4.21 11.90
CA SER A 62 -13.97 4.71 12.29
C SER A 62 -13.61 6.03 11.61
N SER A 63 -14.59 6.74 11.04
CA SER A 63 -14.36 7.98 10.33
C SER A 63 -14.01 9.14 11.28
N LEU A 64 -13.01 9.92 10.90
CA LEU A 64 -12.61 11.14 11.61
C LEU A 64 -13.73 12.19 11.71
N ARG A 65 -14.81 12.08 10.93
CA ARG A 65 -15.97 12.97 11.03
C ARG A 65 -16.65 12.94 12.39
N PHE A 66 -16.47 11.87 13.17
CA PHE A 66 -17.02 11.76 14.52
C PHE A 66 -16.06 12.23 15.61
N VAL A 67 -14.91 12.80 15.23
CA VAL A 67 -13.86 13.24 16.15
C VAL A 67 -13.70 14.75 16.06
N CYS A 68 -14.82 15.47 16.06
CA CYS A 68 -14.85 16.92 16.04
C CYS A 68 -15.87 17.43 17.07
N ASP A 69 -15.92 18.73 17.26
CA ASP A 69 -16.85 19.42 18.17
C ASP A 69 -18.30 19.45 17.66
N GLU A 70 -18.51 19.26 16.35
CA GLU A 70 -19.82 19.26 15.71
C GLU A 70 -20.48 17.87 15.65
N SER A 71 -19.72 16.79 15.82
CA SER A 71 -20.20 15.42 15.63
C SER A 71 -19.51 14.45 16.57
N MET A 72 -20.30 13.62 17.24
CA MET A 72 -19.81 12.61 18.18
C MET A 72 -20.47 11.26 17.89
N GLU A 73 -19.69 10.19 18.02
CA GLU A 73 -20.24 8.83 18.00
C GLU A 73 -21.05 8.58 19.27
N ASN A 74 -22.25 8.03 19.15
CA ASN A 74 -23.14 7.78 20.29
C ASN A 74 -23.00 6.35 20.88
N PHE A 75 -22.14 5.53 20.30
CA PHE A 75 -21.88 4.18 20.75
C PHE A 75 -20.52 4.08 21.45
N ASN A 76 -20.51 3.66 22.72
CA ASN A 76 -19.29 3.53 23.52
C ASN A 76 -18.31 2.44 23.05
N TRP A 77 -18.74 1.57 22.15
CA TRP A 77 -17.90 0.55 21.52
C TRP A 77 -17.26 1.03 20.19
N ALA A 78 -17.65 2.20 19.71
CA ALA A 78 -17.08 2.76 18.49
C ALA A 78 -15.70 3.37 18.75
N SER A 79 -14.80 3.23 17.80
CA SER A 79 -13.41 3.70 17.94
C SER A 79 -13.29 5.20 18.15
N ALA A 80 -14.23 6.01 17.64
CA ALA A 80 -14.24 7.45 17.84
C ALA A 80 -14.63 7.85 19.28
N TRP A 81 -15.36 7.00 20.01
CA TRP A 81 -15.80 7.27 21.37
C TRP A 81 -14.62 7.54 22.32
N SER A 82 -13.58 6.70 22.29
CA SER A 82 -12.40 6.84 23.15
C SER A 82 -11.68 8.16 22.90
N ILE A 83 -11.67 8.65 21.66
CA ILE A 83 -11.06 9.93 21.30
C ILE A 83 -11.87 11.08 21.91
N ASN A 84 -13.18 11.08 21.69
CA ASN A 84 -14.09 12.13 22.16
C ASN A 84 -14.16 12.21 23.70
N THR A 85 -13.95 11.09 24.38
CA THR A 85 -13.98 11.01 25.86
C THR A 85 -12.61 11.13 26.53
N GLY A 86 -11.56 11.47 25.75
CA GLY A 86 -10.20 11.63 26.27
C GLY A 86 -9.49 10.30 26.60
N GLY A 87 -9.98 9.18 26.09
CA GLY A 87 -9.37 7.86 26.31
C GLY A 87 -8.30 7.48 25.29
N LEU A 88 -7.86 8.42 24.43
CA LEU A 88 -6.79 8.18 23.48
C LEU A 88 -5.45 8.04 24.21
N ALA A 89 -4.78 6.92 24.00
CA ALA A 89 -3.47 6.64 24.56
C ALA A 89 -2.57 5.98 23.50
N PRO A 90 -1.23 6.02 23.62
CA PRO A 90 -0.32 5.44 22.64
C PRO A 90 -0.54 3.94 22.37
N ASP A 91 -1.10 3.22 23.33
CA ASP A 91 -1.47 1.80 23.26
C ASP A 91 -2.97 1.57 22.96
N GLN A 92 -3.75 2.63 22.83
CA GLN A 92 -5.19 2.61 22.60
C GLN A 92 -5.60 3.66 21.56
N LEU A 93 -5.11 3.51 20.34
CA LEU A 93 -5.34 4.47 19.24
C LEU A 93 -6.75 4.34 18.63
N GLY A 94 -7.48 3.28 18.95
CA GLY A 94 -8.82 3.04 18.42
C GLY A 94 -8.82 3.04 16.88
N GLY A 95 -9.77 3.75 16.28
CA GLY A 95 -9.89 3.85 14.82
C GLY A 95 -8.80 4.68 14.13
N LEU A 96 -7.86 5.25 14.89
CA LEU A 96 -6.68 5.91 14.34
C LEU A 96 -5.52 4.95 14.08
N ASP A 97 -5.58 3.72 14.64
CA ASP A 97 -4.54 2.73 14.39
C ASP A 97 -4.66 2.18 12.96
N ILE A 98 -3.71 2.58 12.15
CA ILE A 98 -3.60 2.17 10.74
C ILE A 98 -2.25 1.54 10.43
N TRP A 99 -1.40 1.34 11.44
CA TRP A 99 -0.02 0.92 11.23
C TRP A 99 0.07 -0.40 10.46
N SER A 100 -0.52 -1.44 11.00
CA SER A 100 -0.44 -2.78 10.42
C SER A 100 -1.10 -2.85 9.04
N ASP A 101 -2.28 -2.25 8.89
CA ASP A 101 -3.03 -2.30 7.64
C ASP A 101 -2.30 -1.55 6.51
N TYR A 102 -1.73 -0.38 6.82
CA TYR A 102 -1.08 0.40 5.78
C TYR A 102 0.29 -0.15 5.41
N TYR A 103 1.04 -0.72 6.36
CA TYR A 103 2.26 -1.46 6.00
C TYR A 103 1.99 -2.73 5.19
N ALA A 104 0.88 -3.44 5.46
CA ALA A 104 0.45 -4.54 4.60
C ALA A 104 0.14 -4.06 3.17
N ASN A 105 -0.53 -2.92 3.01
CA ASN A 105 -0.81 -2.35 1.69
C ASN A 105 0.46 -1.84 1.00
N ILE A 106 1.42 -1.25 1.73
CA ILE A 106 2.74 -0.88 1.20
C ILE A 106 3.49 -2.12 0.71
N LYS A 107 3.46 -3.21 1.47
CA LYS A 107 4.03 -4.49 1.04
C LYS A 107 3.40 -4.97 -0.27
N ASN A 108 2.06 -4.87 -0.43
CA ASN A 108 1.38 -5.24 -1.66
C ASN A 108 1.84 -4.37 -2.85
N CYS A 109 2.05 -3.06 -2.64
CA CYS A 109 2.64 -2.21 -3.69
C CYS A 109 4.07 -2.67 -4.04
N ASN A 110 4.89 -3.03 -3.06
CA ASN A 110 6.25 -3.52 -3.30
C ASN A 110 6.26 -4.87 -4.02
N ILE A 111 5.31 -5.78 -3.72
CA ILE A 111 5.11 -7.04 -4.47
C ILE A 111 4.80 -6.71 -5.94
N PHE A 112 3.88 -5.79 -6.20
CA PHE A 112 3.57 -5.35 -7.57
C PHE A 112 4.83 -4.84 -8.29
N PHE A 113 5.62 -3.94 -7.69
CA PHE A 113 6.83 -3.41 -8.32
C PHE A 113 7.88 -4.48 -8.60
N SER A 114 8.04 -5.47 -7.73
CA SER A 114 9.02 -6.54 -7.91
C SER A 114 8.63 -7.56 -8.99
N ASN A 115 7.34 -7.59 -9.38
CA ASN A 115 6.84 -8.55 -10.36
C ASN A 115 6.35 -7.92 -11.67
N MET A 116 6.28 -6.58 -11.77
CA MET A 116 5.70 -5.91 -12.94
C MET A 116 6.44 -6.24 -14.25
N ASP A 117 7.74 -6.48 -14.19
CA ASP A 117 8.55 -6.84 -15.37
C ASP A 117 8.24 -8.23 -15.90
N LYS A 118 7.60 -9.10 -15.10
CA LYS A 118 7.18 -10.44 -15.53
C LYS A 118 5.91 -10.41 -16.41
N VAL A 119 5.16 -9.31 -16.40
CA VAL A 119 3.88 -9.17 -17.11
C VAL A 119 4.14 -8.79 -18.57
N GLU A 120 4.40 -9.78 -19.42
CA GLU A 120 4.71 -9.56 -20.84
C GLU A 120 3.50 -9.13 -21.68
N THR A 121 2.30 -9.51 -21.25
CA THR A 121 1.06 -9.35 -22.03
C THR A 121 0.41 -7.96 -21.92
N ILE A 122 0.99 -7.05 -21.12
CA ILE A 122 0.44 -5.72 -20.89
C ILE A 122 1.02 -4.70 -21.88
N ASP A 123 0.17 -3.90 -22.50
CA ASP A 123 0.56 -2.81 -23.38
C ASP A 123 1.12 -1.59 -22.62
N GLU A 124 1.90 -0.77 -23.28
CA GLU A 124 2.58 0.37 -22.63
C GLU A 124 1.66 1.40 -21.98
N PRO A 125 0.57 1.90 -22.56
CA PRO A 125 -0.29 2.83 -21.85
C PRO A 125 -0.82 2.24 -20.54
N ARG A 126 -1.23 0.97 -20.55
CA ARG A 126 -1.77 0.28 -19.37
C ARG A 126 -0.69 0.01 -18.33
N ARG A 127 0.49 -0.45 -18.73
CA ARG A 127 1.65 -0.65 -17.87
C ARG A 127 2.01 0.63 -17.11
N SER A 128 2.15 1.74 -17.84
CA SER A 128 2.51 3.04 -17.29
C SER A 128 1.52 3.50 -16.22
N TRP A 129 0.23 3.47 -16.51
CA TRP A 129 -0.74 3.93 -15.52
C TRP A 129 -0.86 3.01 -14.31
N LEU A 130 -0.72 1.68 -14.45
CA LEU A 130 -0.74 0.76 -13.30
C LEU A 130 0.47 1.00 -12.37
N ILE A 131 1.64 1.26 -12.92
CA ILE A 131 2.81 1.67 -12.14
C ILE A 131 2.53 3.01 -11.44
N GLY A 132 1.92 3.97 -12.15
CA GLY A 132 1.52 5.26 -11.59
C GLY A 132 0.53 5.13 -10.45
N GLU A 133 -0.48 4.28 -10.57
CA GLU A 133 -1.46 4.00 -9.51
C GLU A 133 -0.83 3.34 -8.28
N ALA A 134 -0.03 2.30 -8.47
CA ALA A 134 0.66 1.64 -7.37
C ALA A 134 1.61 2.61 -6.64
N THR A 135 2.30 3.48 -7.38
CA THR A 135 3.16 4.54 -6.84
C THR A 135 2.34 5.56 -6.03
N PHE A 136 1.21 5.99 -6.58
CA PHE A 136 0.28 6.88 -5.88
C PHE A 136 -0.21 6.28 -4.57
N PHE A 137 -0.67 5.03 -4.58
CA PHE A 137 -1.21 4.39 -3.39
C PHE A 137 -0.12 4.15 -2.33
N ARG A 138 1.09 3.76 -2.72
CA ARG A 138 2.21 3.67 -1.79
C ARG A 138 2.52 5.00 -1.12
N ALA A 139 2.56 6.09 -1.89
CA ALA A 139 2.73 7.43 -1.36
C ALA A 139 1.57 7.83 -0.42
N TYR A 140 0.33 7.50 -0.78
CA TYR A 140 -0.85 7.77 0.04
C TYR A 140 -0.78 7.05 1.39
N TYR A 141 -0.43 5.78 1.41
CA TYR A 141 -0.29 5.02 2.66
C TYR A 141 0.79 5.59 3.56
N TYR A 142 1.94 5.97 2.99
CA TYR A 142 2.98 6.66 3.75
C TYR A 142 2.54 8.02 4.26
N MET A 143 1.83 8.80 3.46
CA MET A 143 1.29 10.09 3.90
C MET A 143 0.36 9.93 5.10
N GLU A 144 -0.55 8.96 5.08
CA GLU A 144 -1.44 8.68 6.20
C GLU A 144 -0.69 8.19 7.45
N LEU A 145 0.31 7.32 7.28
CA LEU A 145 1.18 6.90 8.38
C LEU A 145 1.92 8.09 9.00
N VAL A 146 2.51 8.94 8.17
CA VAL A 146 3.28 10.12 8.63
C VAL A 146 2.38 11.13 9.32
N ASN A 147 1.15 11.32 8.83
CA ASN A 147 0.17 12.21 9.47
C ASN A 147 -0.26 11.74 10.87
N ASN A 148 -0.27 10.43 11.11
CA ASN A 148 -0.70 9.87 12.40
C ASN A 148 0.47 9.59 13.36
N TYR A 149 1.67 9.26 12.84
CA TYR A 149 2.77 8.74 13.67
C TYR A 149 4.07 9.57 13.57
N GLY A 150 4.11 10.62 12.75
CA GLY A 150 5.33 11.36 12.45
C GLY A 150 6.28 10.57 11.55
N GLY A 151 7.59 10.62 11.78
CA GLY A 151 8.54 9.82 11.00
C GLY A 151 8.30 8.32 11.16
N VAL A 152 8.38 7.57 10.08
CA VAL A 152 8.12 6.11 10.02
C VAL A 152 9.21 5.39 9.22
N PRO A 153 9.37 4.06 9.37
CA PRO A 153 10.27 3.29 8.50
C PRO A 153 9.85 3.35 7.04
N LEU A 154 10.74 3.74 6.14
CA LEU A 154 10.51 3.71 4.70
C LEU A 154 10.95 2.35 4.13
N ILE A 155 9.99 1.53 3.75
CA ILE A 155 10.17 0.17 3.22
C ILE A 155 9.77 0.18 1.75
N THR A 156 10.74 0.11 0.85
CA THR A 156 10.55 0.18 -0.60
C THR A 156 10.87 -1.14 -1.32
N ARG A 157 11.20 -2.19 -0.59
CA ARG A 157 11.54 -3.51 -1.08
C ARG A 157 10.85 -4.61 -0.27
N LEU A 158 10.90 -5.82 -0.77
CA LEU A 158 10.51 -7.00 -0.01
C LEU A 158 11.69 -7.49 0.83
N PHE A 159 11.40 -8.05 1.98
CA PHE A 159 12.37 -8.69 2.85
C PHE A 159 12.25 -10.21 2.75
N GLU A 160 13.38 -10.88 2.71
CA GLU A 160 13.44 -12.32 2.91
C GLU A 160 13.30 -12.63 4.42
N LEU A 161 12.95 -13.88 4.73
CA LEU A 161 12.65 -14.29 6.11
C LEU A 161 13.82 -14.02 7.09
N ASP A 162 15.06 -14.16 6.60
CA ASP A 162 16.29 -13.99 7.39
C ASP A 162 17.05 -12.70 7.04
N ASP A 163 16.36 -11.70 6.48
CA ASP A 163 16.99 -10.44 6.07
C ASP A 163 17.52 -9.69 7.30
N PRO A 164 18.84 -9.43 7.38
CA PRO A 164 19.47 -8.74 8.51
C PRO A 164 18.98 -7.28 8.67
N GLU A 165 18.44 -6.70 7.61
CA GLU A 165 17.91 -5.33 7.59
C GLU A 165 16.43 -5.26 7.98
N MET A 166 15.80 -6.36 8.43
CA MET A 166 14.38 -6.37 8.83
C MET A 166 14.10 -5.43 10.02
N MET A 167 15.10 -5.18 10.88
CA MET A 167 14.98 -4.26 12.02
C MET A 167 15.24 -2.81 11.62
N ILE A 168 14.28 -2.21 10.90
CA ILE A 168 14.40 -0.85 10.37
C ILE A 168 14.03 0.18 11.43
N LYS A 169 14.88 1.21 11.58
CA LYS A 169 14.57 2.38 12.39
C LYS A 169 13.58 3.30 11.66
N ARG A 170 12.90 4.14 12.41
CA ARG A 170 12.08 5.22 11.83
C ARG A 170 13.01 6.22 11.11
N ASN A 171 12.60 6.63 9.93
CA ASN A 171 13.17 7.78 9.24
C ASN A 171 12.69 9.08 9.90
N THR A 172 13.36 10.18 9.63
CA THR A 172 12.88 11.49 10.06
C THR A 172 11.58 11.85 9.36
N TYR A 173 10.84 12.81 9.91
CA TYR A 173 9.63 13.32 9.26
C TYR A 173 9.97 13.91 7.89
N GLU A 174 11.07 14.66 7.79
CA GLU A 174 11.57 15.27 6.57
C GLU A 174 11.89 14.22 5.49
N ASP A 175 12.64 13.18 5.83
CA ASP A 175 12.94 12.08 4.89
C ASP A 175 11.66 11.46 4.34
N CYS A 176 10.67 11.27 5.22
CA CYS A 176 9.38 10.71 4.83
C CYS A 176 8.62 11.67 3.89
N VAL A 177 8.61 12.98 4.18
CA VAL A 177 7.99 13.99 3.31
C VAL A 177 8.63 13.99 1.93
N ASP A 178 9.96 14.01 1.87
CA ASP A 178 10.71 14.01 0.60
C ASP A 178 10.40 12.76 -0.23
N PHE A 179 10.36 11.60 0.41
CA PHE A 179 9.95 10.35 -0.24
C PHE A 179 8.52 10.43 -0.79
N ILE A 180 7.54 10.83 0.03
CA ILE A 180 6.12 10.91 -0.34
C ILE A 180 5.93 11.89 -1.51
N VAL A 181 6.55 13.07 -1.45
CA VAL A 181 6.49 14.10 -2.49
C VAL A 181 7.10 13.57 -3.79
N SER A 182 8.23 12.87 -3.72
CA SER A 182 8.87 12.27 -4.90
C SER A 182 8.01 11.18 -5.54
N GLU A 183 7.35 10.35 -4.74
CA GLU A 183 6.45 9.30 -5.24
C GLU A 183 5.19 9.91 -5.90
N PHE A 184 4.56 10.93 -5.30
CA PHE A 184 3.44 11.61 -5.95
C PHE A 184 3.85 12.32 -7.24
N GLN A 185 5.05 12.88 -7.29
CA GLN A 185 5.59 13.46 -8.51
C GLN A 185 5.76 12.39 -9.61
N LYS A 186 6.40 11.25 -9.30
CA LYS A 186 6.54 10.13 -10.24
C LYS A 186 5.18 9.61 -10.70
N ALA A 187 4.23 9.43 -9.79
CA ALA A 187 2.88 9.02 -10.14
C ALA A 187 2.23 9.99 -11.14
N SER A 188 2.40 11.31 -10.93
CA SER A 188 1.85 12.32 -11.83
C SER A 188 2.42 12.29 -13.26
N GLU A 189 3.62 11.77 -13.43
CA GLU A 189 4.29 11.64 -14.72
C GLU A 189 3.80 10.41 -15.52
N LEU A 190 3.34 9.38 -14.79
CA LEU A 190 2.88 8.11 -15.34
C LEU A 190 1.36 8.08 -15.57
N LEU A 191 0.62 8.87 -14.81
CA LEU A 191 -0.84 8.89 -14.85
C LEU A 191 -1.37 9.87 -15.90
N PRO A 192 -2.46 9.51 -16.60
CA PRO A 192 -3.11 10.42 -17.53
C PRO A 192 -3.83 11.56 -16.80
N GLU A 193 -4.10 12.67 -17.48
CA GLU A 193 -4.89 13.76 -16.93
C GLU A 193 -6.34 13.37 -16.69
N LYS A 194 -6.92 12.51 -17.53
CA LYS A 194 -8.31 12.07 -17.45
C LYS A 194 -8.43 10.62 -17.86
N PHE A 195 -9.30 9.91 -17.16
CA PHE A 195 -9.80 8.61 -17.57
C PHE A 195 -11.25 8.74 -18.03
N ALA A 196 -11.65 7.91 -19.01
CA ALA A 196 -13.01 7.86 -19.54
C ALA A 196 -13.51 6.42 -19.61
N GLY A 197 -14.83 6.24 -19.86
CA GLY A 197 -15.46 4.92 -19.98
C GLY A 197 -15.32 4.10 -18.71
N GLU A 198 -14.92 2.86 -18.84
CA GLU A 198 -14.77 1.90 -17.74
C GLU A 198 -13.69 2.30 -16.72
N ASN A 199 -12.74 3.12 -17.15
CA ASN A 199 -11.65 3.60 -16.30
C ASN A 199 -12.02 4.91 -15.55
N PHE A 200 -13.23 5.43 -15.70
CA PHE A 200 -13.66 6.61 -14.97
C PHE A 200 -13.59 6.39 -13.46
N GLY A 201 -13.00 7.34 -12.74
CA GLY A 201 -12.82 7.26 -11.28
C GLY A 201 -11.44 6.73 -10.85
N ARG A 202 -10.59 6.30 -11.77
CA ARG A 202 -9.20 5.95 -11.46
C ARG A 202 -8.39 7.19 -11.10
N VAL A 203 -7.29 6.99 -10.38
CA VAL A 203 -6.37 8.05 -9.97
C VAL A 203 -5.76 8.73 -11.19
N THR A 204 -5.81 10.05 -11.22
CA THR A 204 -5.30 10.86 -12.33
C THR A 204 -4.04 11.63 -11.95
N LYS A 205 -3.35 12.19 -12.94
CA LYS A 205 -2.24 13.14 -12.74
C LYS A 205 -2.60 14.24 -11.74
N GLY A 206 -3.79 14.82 -11.88
CA GLY A 206 -4.24 15.87 -10.97
C GLY A 206 -4.45 15.41 -9.54
N ALA A 207 -4.93 14.18 -9.33
CA ALA A 207 -5.03 13.59 -8.00
C ALA A 207 -3.66 13.45 -7.34
N ALA A 208 -2.64 12.98 -8.09
CA ALA A 208 -1.28 12.85 -7.59
C ALA A 208 -0.66 14.22 -7.22
N LEU A 209 -0.79 15.22 -8.08
CA LEU A 209 -0.30 16.58 -7.82
C LEU A 209 -1.04 17.25 -6.65
N ALA A 210 -2.34 17.01 -6.51
CA ALA A 210 -3.12 17.53 -5.37
C ALA A 210 -2.66 16.93 -4.04
N MET A 211 -2.36 15.63 -4.01
CA MET A 211 -1.83 14.98 -2.80
C MET A 211 -0.40 15.42 -2.50
N LYS A 212 0.44 15.64 -3.51
CA LYS A 212 1.76 16.26 -3.36
C LYS A 212 1.65 17.63 -2.69
N SER A 213 0.76 18.49 -3.19
CA SER A 213 0.52 19.82 -2.63
C SER A 213 0.05 19.76 -1.17
N ARG A 214 -0.86 18.82 -0.85
CA ARG A 214 -1.35 18.62 0.52
C ARG A 214 -0.22 18.18 1.46
N MET A 215 0.64 17.26 1.04
CA MET A 215 1.79 16.83 1.87
C MET A 215 2.75 17.99 2.16
N LEU A 216 3.07 18.80 1.15
CA LEU A 216 3.91 19.98 1.29
C LEU A 216 3.28 21.03 2.22
N LEU A 217 1.95 21.21 2.14
CA LEU A 217 1.23 22.12 3.02
C LEU A 217 1.30 21.67 4.48
N TYR A 218 1.16 20.37 4.74
CA TYR A 218 1.31 19.82 6.09
C TYR A 218 2.72 19.99 6.62
N ALA A 219 3.75 19.78 5.79
CA ALA A 219 5.14 19.98 6.14
C ALA A 219 5.50 21.47 6.40
N ALA A 220 4.75 22.39 5.80
CA ALA A 220 4.88 23.83 6.05
C ALA A 220 4.16 24.31 7.33
N SER A 221 3.26 23.50 7.91
CA SER A 221 2.45 23.86 9.07
C SER A 221 3.32 24.11 10.32
N PRO A 222 2.84 24.91 11.30
CA PRO A 222 3.62 25.26 12.50
C PRO A 222 4.17 24.06 13.28
N LEU A 223 3.48 22.92 13.25
CA LEU A 223 3.93 21.69 13.92
C LEU A 223 5.29 21.21 13.39
N TRP A 224 5.47 21.26 12.06
CA TRP A 224 6.65 20.75 11.36
C TRP A 224 7.57 21.86 10.80
N ASN A 225 7.17 23.10 11.01
CA ASN A 225 7.89 24.29 10.59
C ASN A 225 7.87 25.37 11.69
N PRO A 226 8.35 25.08 12.91
CA PRO A 226 8.30 26.01 14.04
C PRO A 226 9.12 27.29 13.80
N ALA A 227 10.13 27.25 12.93
CA ALA A 227 10.90 28.41 12.52
C ALA A 227 10.19 29.29 11.48
N ASN A 228 9.01 28.87 11.01
CA ASN A 228 8.23 29.52 9.95
C ASN A 228 9.07 29.79 8.68
N ASP A 229 9.80 28.77 8.24
CA ASP A 229 10.56 28.83 6.99
C ASP A 229 9.60 29.05 5.82
N LYS A 230 9.73 30.22 5.17
CA LYS A 230 8.88 30.62 4.06
C LYS A 230 9.05 29.75 2.83
N SER A 231 10.21 29.14 2.63
CA SER A 231 10.47 28.27 1.48
C SER A 231 9.55 27.05 1.45
N LYS A 232 9.17 26.51 2.62
CA LYS A 232 8.20 25.42 2.74
C LYS A 232 6.80 25.86 2.28
N TRP A 233 6.38 27.05 2.65
CA TRP A 233 5.10 27.63 2.20
C TRP A 233 5.09 27.92 0.70
N GLU A 234 6.19 28.43 0.16
CA GLU A 234 6.36 28.68 -1.28
C GLU A 234 6.30 27.37 -2.07
N ALA A 235 6.95 26.31 -1.57
CA ALA A 235 6.89 24.98 -2.21
C ALA A 235 5.46 24.43 -2.24
N ALA A 236 4.69 24.58 -1.15
CA ALA A 236 3.29 24.16 -1.09
C ALA A 236 2.42 24.95 -2.06
N ALA A 237 2.58 26.27 -2.10
CA ALA A 237 1.85 27.15 -3.02
C ALA A 237 2.15 26.82 -4.48
N LYS A 238 3.41 26.63 -4.83
CA LYS A 238 3.83 26.24 -6.19
C LYS A 238 3.21 24.90 -6.61
N ALA A 239 3.21 23.91 -5.71
CA ALA A 239 2.60 22.61 -6.00
C ALA A 239 1.06 22.75 -6.19
N ALA A 240 0.38 23.63 -5.46
CA ALA A 240 -1.03 23.91 -5.67
C ALA A 240 -1.29 24.57 -7.05
N GLU A 241 -0.43 25.52 -7.46
CA GLU A 241 -0.51 26.12 -8.80
C GLU A 241 -0.34 25.10 -9.92
N GLU A 242 0.49 24.07 -9.74
CA GLU A 242 0.64 22.97 -10.72
C GLU A 242 -0.70 22.27 -10.98
N VAL A 243 -1.51 22.05 -9.95
CA VAL A 243 -2.85 21.48 -10.08
C VAL A 243 -3.80 22.42 -10.82
N MET A 244 -3.77 23.72 -10.48
CA MET A 244 -4.64 24.72 -11.11
C MET A 244 -4.39 24.89 -12.61
N LYS A 245 -3.18 24.59 -13.07
CA LYS A 245 -2.79 24.66 -14.50
C LYS A 245 -3.31 23.50 -15.34
N LEU A 246 -3.85 22.42 -14.74
CA LEU A 246 -4.35 21.26 -15.46
C LEU A 246 -5.72 21.45 -16.13
N GLY A 247 -6.40 22.57 -15.92
CA GLY A 247 -7.63 22.92 -16.63
C GLY A 247 -8.81 21.97 -16.40
N TYR A 248 -8.97 21.50 -15.17
CA TYR A 248 -10.15 20.73 -14.76
C TYR A 248 -11.40 21.63 -14.69
#